data_f961d13ed89f2e67e936cf243291fd50
#
_entry.id   f961d13ed89f2e67e936cf243291fd50
#
_cell.length_a   1.000
_cell.length_b   1.000
_cell.length_c   1.000
_cell.angle_alpha   90.00
_cell.angle_beta   90.00
_cell.angle_gamma   90.00
#
_symmetry.space_group_name_H-M   'P 1'
#
loop_
_entity.id
_entity.type
_entity.pdbx_description
1 polymer ?
#
loop_
_entity_poly.entity_id
_entity_poly.type
_entity_poly.pdbx_seq_one_letter_code
_entity_poly.pdbx_strand_id
1 'polypeptide(L)' 'MTKTWIDAVCAELNLPADVNVDVILDVARVTAHNIERPAAPVTTFLLGLVVAGGMDVKEAAAKIQDLAATWPTSAE' A
#
# COMPACT_ATOMS: atom_id res chain seq x y z
N MET A 1 10.09 -6.80 13.44
CA MET A 1 9.13 -6.08 14.29
C MET A 1 7.73 -6.31 13.81
N THR A 2 7.54 -6.06 12.59
CA THR A 2 6.23 -5.97 12.02
C THR A 2 5.61 -7.31 11.71
N LYS A 3 6.43 -8.34 11.47
CA LYS A 3 5.87 -9.62 11.10
C LYS A 3 5.00 -10.22 12.22
N THR A 4 5.46 -10.14 13.45
CA THR A 4 4.70 -10.66 14.59
C THR A 4 3.38 -9.91 14.76
N TRP A 5 3.43 -8.59 14.61
CA TRP A 5 2.23 -7.76 14.68
C TRP A 5 1.27 -8.06 13.54
N ILE A 6 1.81 -8.18 12.32
CA ILE A 6 1.00 -8.48 11.14
C ILE A 6 0.31 -9.83 11.30
N ASP A 7 1.03 -10.82 11.79
CA ASP A 7 0.45 -12.14 12.03
C ASP A 7 -0.68 -12.07 13.05
N ALA A 8 -0.49 -11.29 14.10
CA ALA A 8 -1.52 -11.13 15.13
C ALA A 8 -2.77 -10.46 14.58
N VAL A 9 -2.59 -9.42 13.77
CA VAL A 9 -3.72 -8.73 13.17
C VAL A 9 -4.47 -9.64 12.20
N CYS A 10 -3.73 -10.38 11.39
CA CYS A 10 -4.36 -11.31 10.46
C CYS A 10 -5.18 -12.36 11.18
N ALA A 11 -4.65 -12.88 12.29
CA ALA A 11 -5.37 -13.87 13.08
C ALA A 11 -6.64 -13.27 13.69
N GLU A 12 -6.53 -12.04 14.20
CA GLU A 12 -7.66 -11.36 14.80
C GLU A 12 -8.77 -11.10 13.78
N LEU A 13 -8.38 -10.76 12.56
CA LEU A 13 -9.33 -10.42 11.50
C LEU A 13 -9.70 -11.60 10.62
N ASN A 14 -9.17 -12.77 10.93
CA ASN A 14 -9.47 -13.99 10.18
C ASN A 14 -9.00 -13.91 8.74
N LEU A 15 -7.83 -13.31 8.53
CA LEU A 15 -7.23 -13.16 7.20
C LEU A 15 -6.05 -14.10 7.05
N PRO A 16 -5.76 -14.55 5.82
CA PRO A 16 -4.52 -15.28 5.59
C PRO A 16 -3.32 -14.38 5.85
N ALA A 17 -2.25 -14.95 6.40
CA ALA A 17 -1.06 -14.17 6.75
C ALA A 17 -0.11 -14.03 5.55
N ASP A 18 -0.63 -14.04 4.35
CA ASP A 18 0.14 -13.96 3.12
C ASP A 18 0.12 -12.53 2.61
N VAL A 19 0.94 -11.67 3.21
CA VAL A 19 0.95 -10.25 2.92
C VAL A 19 2.32 -9.85 2.38
N ASN A 20 2.34 -9.17 1.25
CA ASN A 20 3.59 -8.69 0.65
C ASN A 20 3.95 -7.34 1.28
N VAL A 21 4.61 -7.41 2.43
CA VAL A 21 4.93 -6.23 3.23
C VAL A 21 5.84 -5.27 2.46
N ASP A 22 6.83 -5.79 1.76
CA ASP A 22 7.79 -4.95 1.04
C ASP A 22 7.12 -4.09 -0.02
N VAL A 23 6.20 -4.66 -0.78
CA VAL A 23 5.48 -3.92 -1.81
C VAL A 23 4.59 -2.85 -1.17
N ILE A 24 3.92 -3.20 -0.08
CA ILE A 24 3.05 -2.25 0.62
C ILE A 24 3.85 -1.07 1.16
N LEU A 25 4.99 -1.35 1.79
CA LEU A 25 5.82 -0.28 2.33
C LEU A 25 6.42 0.59 1.23
N ASP A 26 6.75 0.01 0.08
CA ASP A 26 7.20 0.78 -1.06
C ASP A 26 6.13 1.74 -1.56
N VAL A 27 4.90 1.28 -1.69
CA VAL A 27 3.80 2.13 -2.10
C VAL A 27 3.60 3.26 -1.10
N ALA A 28 3.65 2.96 0.19
CA ALA A 28 3.51 3.96 1.24
C ALA A 28 4.61 5.02 1.14
N ARG A 29 5.85 4.59 0.93
CA ARG A 29 6.99 5.50 0.84
C ARG A 29 6.88 6.41 -0.37
N VAL A 30 6.57 5.83 -1.54
CA VAL A 30 6.45 6.61 -2.77
C VAL A 30 5.31 7.62 -2.64
N THR A 31 4.20 7.20 -2.08
CA THR A 31 3.05 8.07 -1.90
C THR A 31 3.37 9.23 -0.95
N ALA A 32 4.02 8.92 0.18
CA ALA A 32 4.35 9.93 1.15
C ALA A 32 5.29 10.98 0.57
N HIS A 33 6.24 10.54 -0.26
CA HIS A 33 7.22 11.46 -0.85
C HIS A 33 6.66 12.26 -2.02
N ASN A 34 5.84 11.64 -2.86
CA ASN A 34 5.39 12.32 -4.08
C ASN A 34 4.06 13.04 -3.91
N ILE A 35 3.25 12.64 -2.96
CA ILE A 35 1.94 13.27 -2.73
C ILE A 35 1.97 14.02 -1.41
N GLU A 36 1.80 13.31 -0.30
CA GLU A 36 1.92 13.85 1.05
C GLU A 36 1.84 12.68 2.03
N ARG A 37 2.36 12.91 3.22
CA ARG A 37 2.43 11.84 4.22
C ARG A 37 1.07 11.20 4.55
N PRO A 38 0.03 11.99 4.83
CA PRO A 38 -1.24 11.37 5.20
C PRO A 38 -1.88 10.55 4.09
N ALA A 39 -1.46 10.76 2.84
CA ALA A 39 -2.00 9.96 1.74
C ALA A 39 -1.49 8.53 1.77
N ALA A 40 -0.37 8.26 2.43
CA ALA A 40 0.21 6.92 2.42
C ALA A 40 -0.72 5.86 3.00
N PRO A 41 -1.24 6.00 4.22
CA PRO A 41 -2.15 4.98 4.75
C PRO A 41 -3.43 4.85 3.95
N VAL A 42 -3.95 5.95 3.42
CA VAL A 42 -5.16 5.89 2.61
C VAL A 42 -4.90 5.12 1.32
N THR A 43 -3.78 5.40 0.68
CA THR A 43 -3.41 4.73 -0.57
C THR A 43 -3.18 3.23 -0.35
N THR A 44 -2.52 2.85 0.74
CA THR A 44 -2.31 1.43 1.02
C THR A 44 -3.62 0.73 1.33
N PHE A 45 -4.58 1.41 1.94
CA PHE A 45 -5.91 0.84 2.13
C PHE A 45 -6.58 0.57 0.78
N LEU A 46 -6.49 1.53 -0.15
CA LEU A 46 -7.04 1.35 -1.48
C LEU A 46 -6.35 0.21 -2.23
N LEU A 47 -5.03 0.11 -2.06
CA LEU A 47 -4.28 -1.01 -2.62
C LEU A 47 -4.86 -2.33 -2.11
N GLY A 48 -5.11 -2.41 -0.80
CA GLY A 48 -5.70 -3.62 -0.22
C GLY A 48 -7.05 -3.95 -0.80
N LEU A 49 -7.87 -2.93 -1.05
CA LEU A 49 -9.20 -3.15 -1.64
C LEU A 49 -9.11 -3.75 -3.03
N VAL A 50 -8.24 -3.24 -3.88
CA VAL A 50 -8.15 -3.73 -5.25
C VAL A 50 -7.52 -5.12 -5.28
N VAL A 51 -6.59 -5.40 -4.39
CA VAL A 51 -5.99 -6.72 -4.30
C VAL A 51 -7.02 -7.74 -3.80
N ALA A 52 -7.83 -7.36 -2.83
CA ALA A 52 -8.92 -8.21 -2.35
C ALA A 52 -9.91 -8.50 -3.46
N GLY A 53 -10.06 -7.59 -4.40
CA GLY A 53 -10.95 -7.78 -5.55
C GLY A 53 -10.35 -8.61 -6.68
N GLY A 54 -9.10 -9.05 -6.54
CA GLY A 54 -8.50 -9.98 -7.48
C GLY A 54 -7.29 -9.48 -8.26
N MET A 55 -6.93 -8.21 -8.13
CA MET A 55 -5.76 -7.70 -8.85
C MET A 55 -4.47 -8.15 -8.15
N ASP A 56 -3.47 -8.50 -8.93
CA ASP A 56 -2.15 -8.84 -8.38
C ASP A 56 -1.56 -7.64 -7.65
N VAL A 57 -0.96 -7.87 -6.48
CA VAL A 57 -0.45 -6.79 -5.65
C VAL A 57 0.66 -6.01 -6.34
N LYS A 58 1.53 -6.67 -7.09
CA LYS A 58 2.61 -5.99 -7.78
C LYS A 58 2.09 -5.16 -8.95
N GLU A 59 1.09 -5.66 -9.63
CA GLU A 59 0.46 -4.92 -10.72
C GLU A 59 -0.23 -3.66 -10.17
N ALA A 60 -0.98 -3.81 -9.09
CA ALA A 60 -1.67 -2.69 -8.47
C ALA A 60 -0.67 -1.65 -7.96
N ALA A 61 0.39 -2.11 -7.31
CA ALA A 61 1.44 -1.21 -6.81
C ALA A 61 2.09 -0.43 -7.94
N ALA A 62 2.39 -1.09 -9.06
CA ALA A 62 3.00 -0.42 -10.20
C ALA A 62 2.09 0.69 -10.75
N LYS A 63 0.80 0.43 -10.83
CA LYS A 63 -0.15 1.44 -11.29
C LYS A 63 -0.18 2.65 -10.37
N ILE A 64 -0.18 2.42 -9.07
CA ILE A 64 -0.19 3.51 -8.09
C ILE A 64 1.10 4.31 -8.17
N GLN A 65 2.24 3.62 -8.25
CA GLN A 65 3.54 4.30 -8.29
C GLN A 65 3.73 5.10 -9.57
N ASP A 66 3.25 4.58 -10.70
CA ASP A 66 3.29 5.32 -11.96
C ASP A 66 2.45 6.59 -11.87
N LEU A 67 1.27 6.48 -11.28
CA LEU A 67 0.42 7.65 -11.10
C LEU A 67 1.08 8.68 -10.17
N ALA A 68 1.66 8.22 -9.07
CA ALA A 68 2.32 9.11 -8.13
C ALA A 68 3.50 9.83 -8.77
N ALA A 69 4.23 9.14 -9.65
CA ALA A 69 5.39 9.73 -10.31
C ALA A 69 5.02 10.88 -11.24
N THR A 70 3.80 10.86 -11.77
CA THR A 70 3.36 11.90 -12.72
C THR A 70 2.38 12.89 -12.09
N TRP A 71 2.06 12.71 -10.82
CA TRP A 71 1.09 13.57 -10.15
C TRP A 71 1.68 14.96 -9.90
N PRO A 72 1.01 16.03 -10.28
CA PRO A 72 1.54 17.38 -10.00
C PRO A 72 1.55 17.61 -8.50
N THR A 73 2.64 18.16 -8.00
CA THR A 73 2.73 18.43 -6.58
C THR A 73 2.02 19.72 -6.24
N SER A 74 1.42 19.76 -5.06
CA SER A 74 0.72 20.95 -4.62
C SER A 74 1.67 22.08 -4.26
N ALA A 75 2.95 21.77 -4.11
CA ALA A 75 3.94 22.79 -3.82
C ALA A 75 4.18 23.72 -5.00
N GLU A 76 3.79 23.31 -6.18
CA GLU A 76 3.86 24.18 -7.34
C GLU A 76 2.90 25.34 -7.21
#